data_7c93a762719de599db7f9996b48d5789
#
_entry.id   7c93a762719de599db7f9996b48d5789
#
_cell.length_a   1.000
_cell.length_b   1.000
_cell.length_c   1.000
_cell.angle_alpha   90.00
_cell.angle_beta   90.00
_cell.angle_gamma   90.00
#
_symmetry.space_group_name_H-M   'P 1'
#
loop_
_entity.id
_entity.type
_entity.pdbx_description
1 polymer ?
#
loop_
_entity_poly.entity_id
_entity_poly.type
_entity_poly.pdbx_seq_one_letter_code
_entity_poly.pdbx_strand_id
1 'polypeptide(L)'
;LLKRIENVRKTGFADEIIVEEYQGQKLNDITKYNIDLLVVGSDWRGKFDYLKNYCEVVYLERTKNISSTKLRSEGMIYSMGIVTDDTEDNEMVMESKYVSGLHVESVYSEDVFVAREFCDRYELDSYGTDYGQFLEGLDIIYIRSGLKNRADYIRKALECDKYVISDTPM
;
A
#
# COMPACT_ATOMS: atom_id res chain seq x y z
N LEU A 1 -11.40 -15.62 3.57
CA LEU A 1 -12.39 -15.98 2.55
C LEU A 1 -13.78 -15.45 2.93
N LEU A 2 -14.37 -15.84 4.08
CA LEU A 2 -15.75 -15.47 4.48
C LEU A 2 -16.01 -13.96 4.46
N LYS A 3 -15.08 -13.15 5.00
CA LYS A 3 -15.19 -11.68 4.98
C LYS A 3 -15.23 -11.10 3.55
N ARG A 4 -14.50 -11.71 2.60
CA ARG A 4 -14.53 -11.29 1.18
C ARG A 4 -15.88 -11.59 0.54
N ILE A 5 -16.43 -12.79 0.80
CA ILE A 5 -17.77 -13.20 0.31
C ILE A 5 -18.82 -12.24 0.88
N GLU A 6 -18.77 -11.96 2.17
CA GLU A 6 -19.69 -11.03 2.82
C GLU A 6 -19.62 -9.62 2.23
N ASN A 7 -18.42 -9.10 1.98
CA ASN A 7 -18.22 -7.80 1.38
C ASN A 7 -18.81 -7.74 -0.04
N VAL A 8 -18.60 -8.76 -0.88
CA VAL A 8 -19.20 -8.83 -2.21
C VAL A 8 -20.71 -8.88 -2.11
N ARG A 9 -21.26 -9.72 -1.21
CA ARG A 9 -22.71 -9.81 -1.00
C ARG A 9 -23.34 -8.48 -0.57
N LYS A 10 -22.66 -7.70 0.28
CA LYS A 10 -23.13 -6.37 0.73
C LYS A 10 -23.21 -5.33 -0.39
N THR A 11 -22.47 -5.51 -1.49
CA THR A 11 -22.57 -4.57 -2.62
C THR A 11 -23.91 -4.67 -3.37
N GLY A 12 -24.57 -5.82 -3.31
CA GLY A 12 -25.80 -6.09 -4.05
C GLY A 12 -25.63 -6.20 -5.56
N PHE A 13 -24.38 -6.21 -6.08
CA PHE A 13 -24.10 -6.29 -7.51
C PHE A 13 -23.95 -7.73 -8.03
N ALA A 14 -23.83 -8.71 -7.15
CA ALA A 14 -23.67 -10.11 -7.51
C ALA A 14 -24.93 -10.88 -7.17
N ASP A 15 -25.55 -11.50 -8.17
CA ASP A 15 -26.70 -12.39 -8.01
C ASP A 15 -26.28 -13.70 -7.38
N GLU A 16 -25.12 -14.23 -7.76
CA GLU A 16 -24.54 -15.46 -7.22
C GLU A 16 -23.03 -15.28 -6.95
N ILE A 17 -22.54 -15.89 -5.88
CA ILE A 17 -21.13 -15.87 -5.48
C ILE A 17 -20.62 -17.29 -5.42
N ILE A 18 -19.70 -17.62 -6.32
CA ILE A 18 -19.06 -18.93 -6.43
C ILE A 18 -17.63 -18.83 -5.92
N VAL A 19 -17.23 -19.79 -5.10
CA VAL A 19 -15.85 -19.92 -4.64
C VAL A 19 -15.08 -20.82 -5.59
N GLU A 20 -13.96 -20.33 -6.10
CA GLU A 20 -13.05 -21.16 -6.90
C GLU A 20 -12.19 -22.01 -5.96
N GLU A 21 -12.37 -23.32 -5.99
CA GLU A 21 -11.72 -24.28 -5.08
C GLU A 21 -10.56 -25.04 -5.74
N TYR A 22 -10.56 -25.14 -7.07
CA TYR A 22 -9.55 -25.89 -7.82
C TYR A 22 -9.22 -25.25 -9.17
N GLN A 23 -8.03 -25.56 -9.66
CA GLN A 23 -7.58 -25.08 -10.96
C GLN A 23 -8.40 -25.68 -12.11
N GLY A 24 -8.89 -24.83 -13.01
CA GLY A 24 -9.72 -25.27 -14.14
C GLY A 24 -11.23 -25.23 -13.85
N GLN A 25 -11.66 -24.93 -12.64
CA GLN A 25 -13.08 -24.83 -12.26
C GLN A 25 -13.87 -23.88 -13.18
N LYS A 26 -13.23 -22.81 -13.68
CA LYS A 26 -13.89 -21.82 -14.55
C LYS A 26 -14.59 -22.43 -15.77
N LEU A 27 -14.01 -23.45 -16.38
CA LEU A 27 -14.65 -24.12 -17.50
C LEU A 27 -15.94 -24.85 -17.07
N ASN A 28 -15.89 -25.53 -15.93
CA ASN A 28 -17.04 -26.21 -15.38
C ASN A 28 -18.15 -25.22 -14.99
N ASP A 29 -17.78 -24.10 -14.38
CA ASP A 29 -18.73 -23.06 -13.97
C ASP A 29 -19.37 -22.39 -15.20
N ILE A 30 -18.59 -22.05 -16.23
CA ILE A 30 -19.09 -21.49 -17.48
C ILE A 30 -20.16 -22.43 -18.10
N THR A 31 -19.85 -23.71 -18.17
CA THR A 31 -20.77 -24.70 -18.76
C THR A 31 -22.00 -24.94 -17.87
N LYS A 32 -21.79 -25.06 -16.56
CA LYS A 32 -22.86 -25.36 -15.60
C LYS A 32 -23.88 -24.24 -15.48
N TYR A 33 -23.41 -22.99 -15.50
CA TYR A 33 -24.25 -21.81 -15.31
C TYR A 33 -24.62 -21.10 -16.62
N ASN A 34 -24.23 -21.66 -17.78
CA ASN A 34 -24.45 -21.08 -19.10
C ASN A 34 -23.95 -19.62 -19.17
N ILE A 35 -22.72 -19.41 -18.79
CA ILE A 35 -22.11 -18.08 -18.77
C ILE A 35 -21.78 -17.61 -20.18
N ASP A 36 -22.36 -16.49 -20.61
CA ASP A 36 -22.13 -15.88 -21.92
C ASP A 36 -20.85 -15.06 -21.98
N LEU A 37 -20.46 -14.43 -20.85
CA LEU A 37 -19.35 -13.49 -20.79
C LEU A 37 -18.49 -13.73 -19.55
N LEU A 38 -17.19 -13.99 -19.75
CA LEU A 38 -16.17 -13.99 -18.70
C LEU A 38 -15.39 -12.68 -18.72
N VAL A 39 -15.45 -11.93 -17.62
CA VAL A 39 -14.71 -10.68 -17.46
C VAL A 39 -13.58 -10.87 -16.46
N VAL A 40 -12.35 -10.54 -16.86
CA VAL A 40 -11.14 -10.64 -16.03
C VAL A 40 -10.26 -9.41 -16.19
N GLY A 41 -9.38 -9.14 -15.21
CA GLY A 41 -8.43 -8.04 -15.33
C GLY A 41 -7.36 -8.26 -16.40
N SER A 42 -6.82 -7.19 -16.97
CA SER A 42 -5.78 -7.23 -18.02
C SER A 42 -4.50 -7.95 -17.62
N ASP A 43 -4.22 -8.10 -16.32
CA ASP A 43 -3.09 -8.88 -15.80
C ASP A 43 -3.15 -10.36 -16.22
N TRP A 44 -4.33 -10.84 -16.57
CA TRP A 44 -4.60 -12.20 -17.01
C TRP A 44 -4.72 -12.34 -18.53
N ARG A 45 -4.38 -11.30 -19.29
CA ARG A 45 -4.51 -11.29 -20.74
C ARG A 45 -3.85 -12.50 -21.38
N GLY A 46 -4.62 -13.20 -22.21
CA GLY A 46 -4.20 -14.42 -22.89
C GLY A 46 -4.31 -15.72 -22.06
N LYS A 47 -4.31 -15.65 -20.72
CA LYS A 47 -4.34 -16.86 -19.89
C LYS A 47 -5.66 -17.61 -19.92
N PHE A 48 -6.74 -16.92 -20.26
CA PHE A 48 -8.08 -17.51 -20.35
C PHE A 48 -8.62 -17.61 -21.78
N ASP A 49 -7.76 -17.43 -22.80
CA ASP A 49 -8.15 -17.49 -24.20
C ASP A 49 -8.69 -18.86 -24.60
N TYR A 50 -8.32 -19.93 -23.91
CA TYR A 50 -8.86 -21.28 -24.13
C TYR A 50 -10.37 -21.38 -23.81
N LEU A 51 -10.93 -20.43 -23.06
CA LEU A 51 -12.36 -20.37 -22.73
C LEU A 51 -13.19 -19.70 -23.83
N LYS A 52 -12.58 -19.05 -24.82
CA LYS A 52 -13.27 -18.38 -25.93
C LYS A 52 -14.15 -19.30 -26.78
N ASN A 53 -13.92 -20.60 -26.71
CA ASN A 53 -14.77 -21.57 -27.37
C ASN A 53 -16.10 -21.84 -26.63
N TYR A 54 -16.21 -21.35 -25.39
CA TYR A 54 -17.35 -21.62 -24.50
C TYR A 54 -18.14 -20.38 -24.13
N CYS A 55 -17.46 -19.22 -24.05
CA CYS A 55 -18.06 -17.93 -23.75
C CYS A 55 -17.22 -16.79 -24.33
N GLU A 56 -17.76 -15.60 -24.38
CA GLU A 56 -16.97 -14.39 -24.67
C GLU A 56 -16.00 -14.12 -23.51
N VAL A 57 -14.73 -13.77 -23.82
CA VAL A 57 -13.71 -13.44 -22.80
C VAL A 57 -13.24 -12.00 -22.99
N VAL A 58 -13.52 -11.16 -22.01
CA VAL A 58 -13.16 -9.74 -22.01
C VAL A 58 -12.12 -9.47 -20.94
N TYR A 59 -11.03 -8.80 -21.33
CA TYR A 59 -9.95 -8.35 -20.44
C TYR A 59 -10.11 -6.86 -20.19
N LEU A 60 -10.54 -6.49 -18.99
CA LEU A 60 -10.68 -5.09 -18.59
C LEU A 60 -9.33 -4.49 -18.21
N GLU A 61 -9.04 -3.32 -18.79
CA GLU A 61 -7.88 -2.55 -18.35
C GLU A 61 -8.05 -2.11 -16.90
N ARG A 62 -6.93 -2.10 -16.17
CA ARG A 62 -6.94 -1.56 -14.80
C ARG A 62 -7.35 -0.10 -14.82
N THR A 63 -8.27 0.26 -13.95
CA THR A 63 -8.58 1.65 -13.69
C THR A 63 -7.32 2.33 -13.14
N LYS A 64 -6.79 3.31 -13.86
CA LYS A 64 -5.59 4.03 -13.45
C LYS A 64 -5.81 4.62 -12.05
N ASN A 65 -4.80 4.52 -11.19
CA ASN A 65 -4.80 5.05 -9.83
C ASN A 65 -5.76 4.37 -8.83
N ILE A 66 -6.36 3.22 -9.18
CA ILE A 66 -7.15 2.43 -8.24
C ILE A 66 -6.48 1.06 -8.06
N SER A 67 -6.03 0.78 -6.86
CA SER A 67 -5.57 -0.55 -6.45
C SER A 67 -6.41 -1.04 -5.27
N SER A 68 -6.49 -2.35 -5.10
CA SER A 68 -7.14 -2.92 -3.90
C SER A 68 -6.41 -2.55 -2.61
N THR A 69 -5.15 -2.15 -2.70
CA THR A 69 -4.37 -1.58 -1.61
C THR A 69 -4.85 -0.17 -1.29
N LYS A 70 -5.03 0.69 -2.31
CA LYS A 70 -5.57 2.05 -2.15
C LYS A 70 -7.01 2.05 -1.60
N LEU A 71 -7.88 1.17 -2.12
CA LEU A 71 -9.26 1.03 -1.61
C LEU A 71 -9.33 0.49 -0.18
N ARG A 72 -8.36 -0.32 0.24
CA ARG A 72 -8.26 -0.78 1.64
C ARG A 72 -7.75 0.30 2.58
N SER A 73 -6.98 1.24 2.08
CA SER A 73 -6.43 2.36 2.85
C SER A 73 -7.39 3.54 3.00
N GLU A 74 -8.48 3.62 2.25
CA GLU A 74 -9.53 4.65 2.43
C GLU A 74 -10.25 4.58 3.79
N GLY A 75 -9.93 3.57 4.63
CA GLY A 75 -10.47 3.42 5.99
C GLY A 75 -9.66 4.07 7.11
N MET A 76 -8.34 4.07 7.04
CA MET A 76 -7.38 4.76 7.92
C MET A 76 -6.01 4.66 7.25
N ILE A 77 -5.50 5.76 6.72
CA ILE A 77 -4.11 5.85 6.25
C ILE A 77 -3.33 6.56 7.34
N TYR A 78 -2.37 5.86 7.92
CA TYR A 78 -1.39 6.46 8.78
C TYR A 78 -0.29 7.08 7.92
N SER A 79 -0.05 8.39 8.10
CA SER A 79 1.07 9.07 7.48
C SER A 79 2.32 8.89 8.33
N MET A 80 3.42 8.45 7.70
CA MET A 80 4.70 8.22 8.35
C MET A 80 5.76 9.17 7.82
N GLY A 81 6.52 9.75 8.74
CA GLY A 81 7.72 10.52 8.44
C GLY A 81 8.98 9.75 8.83
N ILE A 82 10.04 9.94 8.07
CA ILE A 82 11.37 9.34 8.29
C ILE A 82 12.33 10.37 8.83
N VAL A 83 13.08 10.03 9.87
CA VAL A 83 14.20 10.86 10.39
C VAL A 83 15.50 10.15 10.07
N THR A 84 16.37 10.80 9.29
CA THR A 84 17.65 10.23 8.84
C THR A 84 18.74 11.30 8.76
N ASP A 85 20.01 10.90 8.82
CA ASP A 85 21.19 11.73 8.59
C ASP A 85 22.04 11.25 7.40
N ASP A 86 21.55 10.24 6.67
CA ASP A 86 22.20 9.70 5.48
C ASP A 86 21.18 9.37 4.37
N THR A 87 21.70 9.04 3.20
CA THR A 87 20.93 8.64 2.01
C THR A 87 21.05 7.15 1.71
N GLU A 88 21.55 6.34 2.65
CA GLU A 88 21.66 4.90 2.47
C GLU A 88 20.30 4.23 2.29
N ASP A 89 20.32 3.03 1.71
CA ASP A 89 19.10 2.26 1.46
C ASP A 89 18.31 2.04 2.77
N ASN A 90 17.02 2.30 2.68
CA ASN A 90 16.12 2.20 3.81
C ASN A 90 15.05 1.12 3.57
N GLU A 91 15.26 -0.04 4.20
CA GLU A 91 14.34 -1.17 4.08
C GLU A 91 12.93 -0.82 4.55
N MET A 92 12.80 0.01 5.61
CA MET A 92 11.48 0.44 6.11
C MET A 92 10.66 1.16 5.04
N VAL A 93 11.29 2.06 4.26
CA VAL A 93 10.60 2.76 3.16
C VAL A 93 10.24 1.79 2.03
N MET A 94 11.14 0.86 1.72
CA MET A 94 10.89 -0.13 0.67
C MET A 94 9.75 -1.08 1.04
N GLU A 95 9.74 -1.56 2.28
CA GLU A 95 8.74 -2.51 2.77
C GLU A 95 7.40 -1.85 3.08
N SER A 96 7.39 -0.58 3.49
CA SER A 96 6.15 0.15 3.77
C SER A 96 5.20 0.19 2.57
N LYS A 97 5.72 0.14 1.34
CA LYS A 97 4.93 0.08 0.10
C LYS A 97 4.01 -1.15 0.03
N TYR A 98 4.32 -2.19 0.79
CA TYR A 98 3.52 -3.42 0.87
C TYR A 98 2.57 -3.45 2.07
N VAL A 99 2.63 -2.45 2.95
CA VAL A 99 1.76 -2.33 4.13
C VAL A 99 0.52 -1.54 3.77
N SER A 100 -0.66 -2.19 3.88
CA SER A 100 -1.94 -1.50 3.64
C SER A 100 -2.25 -0.54 4.78
N GLY A 101 -2.59 0.70 4.45
CA GLY A 101 -2.95 1.72 5.45
C GLY A 101 -1.74 2.47 6.01
N LEU A 102 -0.56 2.34 5.42
CA LEU A 102 0.63 3.12 5.74
C LEU A 102 1.12 3.86 4.49
N HIS A 103 1.38 5.15 4.62
CA HIS A 103 1.98 5.99 3.59
C HIS A 103 3.18 6.71 4.16
N VAL A 104 4.35 6.55 3.53
CA VAL A 104 5.54 7.35 3.86
C VAL A 104 5.44 8.65 3.11
N GLU A 105 5.15 9.73 3.83
CA GLU A 105 4.84 11.05 3.27
C GLU A 105 6.08 11.93 3.17
N SER A 106 6.92 11.95 4.20
CA SER A 106 8.00 12.93 4.27
C SER A 106 9.24 12.40 4.95
N VAL A 107 10.34 13.11 4.75
CA VAL A 107 11.61 12.88 5.39
C VAL A 107 12.13 14.15 6.09
N TYR A 108 12.74 13.97 7.24
CA TYR A 108 13.46 15.01 7.98
C TYR A 108 14.94 14.68 8.07
N SER A 109 15.77 15.66 7.83
CA SER A 109 17.19 15.68 8.17
C SER A 109 17.61 17.08 8.57
N GLU A 110 18.62 17.19 9.45
CA GLU A 110 19.28 18.49 9.74
C GLU A 110 20.02 19.01 8.50
N ASP A 111 20.46 18.10 7.63
CA ASP A 111 21.10 18.47 6.35
C ASP A 111 20.06 18.46 5.22
N VAL A 112 19.84 19.64 4.64
CA VAL A 112 18.88 19.83 3.54
C VAL A 112 19.23 19.00 2.31
N PHE A 113 20.49 18.75 2.04
CA PHE A 113 20.92 17.96 0.89
C PHE A 113 20.56 16.48 1.09
N VAL A 114 20.77 15.96 2.30
CA VAL A 114 20.36 14.61 2.68
C VAL A 114 18.85 14.47 2.60
N ALA A 115 18.10 15.40 3.18
CA ALA A 115 16.65 15.37 3.17
C ALA A 115 16.09 15.37 1.73
N ARG A 116 16.62 16.26 0.89
CA ARG A 116 16.20 16.36 -0.51
C ARG A 116 16.55 15.11 -1.32
N GLU A 117 17.80 14.63 -1.25
CA GLU A 117 18.25 13.45 -1.99
C GLU A 117 17.47 12.21 -1.58
N PHE A 118 17.18 12.04 -0.28
CA PHE A 118 16.35 10.96 0.22
C PHE A 118 14.92 11.07 -0.29
N CYS A 119 14.32 12.26 -0.25
CA CYS A 119 12.99 12.53 -0.77
C CYS A 119 12.87 12.17 -2.27
N ASP A 120 13.84 12.65 -3.07
CA ASP A 120 13.87 12.40 -4.52
C ASP A 120 14.08 10.91 -4.83
N ARG A 121 14.96 10.21 -4.07
CA ARG A 121 15.24 8.78 -4.25
C ARG A 121 14.03 7.88 -4.02
N TYR A 122 13.26 8.19 -2.98
CA TYR A 122 12.11 7.37 -2.57
C TYR A 122 10.77 7.91 -3.07
N GLU A 123 10.79 9.00 -3.83
CA GLU A 123 9.58 9.65 -4.39
C GLU A 123 8.58 10.03 -3.29
N LEU A 124 9.07 10.63 -2.20
CA LEU A 124 8.23 11.11 -1.09
C LEU A 124 7.56 12.44 -1.43
N ASP A 125 6.48 12.76 -0.74
CA ASP A 125 5.68 13.95 -1.02
C ASP A 125 6.38 15.24 -0.59
N SER A 126 7.22 15.18 0.47
CA SER A 126 7.90 16.35 1.00
C SER A 126 9.17 16.01 1.80
N TYR A 127 9.97 17.04 2.08
CA TYR A 127 11.09 16.97 3.01
C TYR A 127 11.17 18.22 3.86
N GLY A 128 11.81 18.14 5.03
CA GLY A 128 11.94 19.24 5.96
C GLY A 128 13.26 19.24 6.72
N THR A 129 13.64 20.43 7.20
CA THR A 129 14.80 20.69 8.09
C THR A 129 14.40 21.31 9.42
N ASP A 130 13.11 21.64 9.60
CA ASP A 130 12.52 22.00 10.89
C ASP A 130 11.74 20.81 11.44
N TYR A 131 12.22 20.26 12.55
CA TYR A 131 11.63 19.04 13.11
C TYR A 131 10.23 19.25 13.68
N GLY A 132 9.95 20.43 14.23
CA GLY A 132 8.62 20.75 14.75
C GLY A 132 7.58 20.81 13.64
N GLN A 133 7.91 21.48 12.55
CA GLN A 133 7.06 21.60 11.38
C GLN A 133 6.89 20.25 10.65
N PHE A 134 7.97 19.43 10.59
CA PHE A 134 7.92 18.09 10.04
C PHE A 134 6.94 17.17 10.77
N LEU A 135 6.78 17.30 12.09
CA LEU A 135 5.83 16.49 12.86
C LEU A 135 4.36 16.81 12.56
N GLU A 136 4.07 17.97 11.97
CA GLU A 136 2.70 18.36 11.68
C GLU A 136 2.07 17.44 10.61
N GLY A 137 0.87 16.97 10.86
CA GLY A 137 0.12 16.11 9.93
C GLY A 137 0.54 14.64 9.89
N LEU A 138 1.65 14.27 10.52
CA LEU A 138 2.12 12.88 10.58
C LEU A 138 1.52 12.13 11.77
N ASP A 139 1.33 10.82 11.61
CA ASP A 139 0.86 9.93 12.68
C ASP A 139 2.03 9.14 13.29
N ILE A 140 2.94 8.67 12.46
CA ILE A 140 4.04 7.78 12.82
C ILE A 140 5.37 8.43 12.46
N ILE A 141 6.35 8.36 13.34
CA ILE A 141 7.72 8.81 13.09
C ILE A 141 8.65 7.60 13.19
N TYR A 142 9.30 7.28 12.09
CA TYR A 142 10.39 6.29 12.08
C TYR A 142 11.73 6.99 12.20
N ILE A 143 12.48 6.62 13.24
CA ILE A 143 13.77 7.24 13.59
C ILE A 143 14.87 6.21 13.45
N ARG A 144 15.78 6.43 12.49
CA ARG A 144 16.89 5.51 12.21
C ARG A 144 17.88 5.42 13.36
N SER A 145 18.56 4.28 13.44
CA SER A 145 19.70 4.10 14.35
C SER A 145 20.90 4.96 13.91
N GLY A 146 21.78 5.28 14.87
CA GLY A 146 22.99 6.05 14.60
C GLY A 146 22.84 7.57 14.70
N LEU A 147 21.65 8.11 14.66
CA LEU A 147 21.39 9.53 14.84
C LEU A 147 21.90 10.05 16.18
N LYS A 148 22.72 11.09 16.14
CA LYS A 148 23.36 11.69 17.31
C LYS A 148 22.36 12.19 18.35
N ASN A 149 21.23 12.73 17.89
CA ASN A 149 20.18 13.32 18.75
C ASN A 149 18.92 12.44 18.80
N ARG A 150 19.05 11.13 18.58
CA ARG A 150 17.91 10.20 18.46
C ARG A 150 16.95 10.29 19.66
N ALA A 151 17.48 10.33 20.87
CA ALA A 151 16.67 10.39 22.09
C ALA A 151 15.83 11.69 22.16
N ASP A 152 16.33 12.79 21.66
CA ASP A 152 15.62 14.07 21.63
C ASP A 152 14.53 14.07 20.56
N TYR A 153 14.79 13.47 19.40
CA TYR A 153 13.76 13.25 18.36
C TYR A 153 12.62 12.38 18.87
N ILE A 154 12.94 11.24 19.52
CA ILE A 154 11.94 10.35 20.12
C ILE A 154 11.09 11.11 21.15
N ARG A 155 11.74 11.82 22.10
CA ARG A 155 11.02 12.58 23.13
C ARG A 155 10.07 13.59 22.53
N LYS A 156 10.53 14.40 21.58
CA LYS A 156 9.76 15.46 20.96
C LYS A 156 8.59 14.91 20.14
N ALA A 157 8.78 13.79 19.45
CA ALA A 157 7.70 13.12 18.73
C ALA A 157 6.61 12.60 19.68
N LEU A 158 7.00 11.98 20.81
CA LEU A 158 6.07 11.52 21.85
C LEU A 158 5.34 12.67 22.54
N GLU A 159 6.00 13.79 22.79
CA GLU A 159 5.37 15.01 23.32
C GLU A 159 4.33 15.61 22.36
N CYS A 160 4.44 15.32 21.07
CA CYS A 160 3.47 15.69 20.03
C CYS A 160 2.45 14.58 19.74
N ASP A 161 2.27 13.61 20.63
CA ASP A 161 1.31 12.48 20.49
C ASP A 161 1.53 11.63 19.22
N LYS A 162 2.78 11.50 18.74
CA LYS A 162 3.12 10.66 17.59
C LYS A 162 3.47 9.24 18.02
N TYR A 163 3.11 8.26 17.19
CA TYR A 163 3.66 6.91 17.31
C TYR A 163 5.12 6.94 16.86
N VAL A 164 5.99 6.27 17.59
CA VAL A 164 7.43 6.25 17.28
C VAL A 164 7.90 4.82 17.04
N ILE A 165 8.57 4.63 15.93
CA ILE A 165 9.32 3.42 15.60
C ILE A 165 10.80 3.81 15.56
N SER A 166 11.66 3.05 16.22
CA SER A 166 13.10 3.30 16.19
C SER A 166 13.85 1.98 16.08
N ASP A 167 14.95 2.00 15.35
CA ASP A 167 15.87 0.88 15.27
C ASP A 167 16.54 0.61 16.63
N THR A 168 16.95 -0.61 16.83
CA THR A 168 17.77 -1.05 17.97
C THR A 168 19.27 -0.90 17.65
N PRO A 169 20.12 -0.71 18.65
CA PRO A 169 19.85 -0.49 20.07
C PRO A 169 19.37 0.93 20.37
N MET A 170 18.51 1.04 21.40
CA MET A 170 18.12 2.36 21.94
C MET A 170 19.19 2.92 22.86
#